data_8eeaf6e4c619bcd0ac6682d108bfdab3
#
_entry.id   8eeaf6e4c619bcd0ac6682d108bfdab3
#
_cell.length_a   1.000
_cell.length_b   1.000
_cell.length_c   1.000
_cell.angle_alpha   90.00
_cell.angle_beta   90.00
_cell.angle_gamma   90.00
#
_symmetry.space_group_name_H-M   'P 1'
#
loop_
_entity.id
_entity.type
_entity.pdbx_description
1 polymer ?
#
loop_
_entity_poly.entity_id
_entity_poly.type
_entity_poly.pdbx_seq_one_letter_code
_entity_poly.pdbx_strand_id
1 'polypeptide(L)'
;MQVEHGVQGGFLGGSVQVAGAHEAGLDDVRVVAVDTRSERRRVIRQLLEHSFKPGEIAEADSRAAAIALVERCRPDLIVLEIQIPLQDGLDLITELGLMSPRPQIVVCSFHRDAATIGDALDRGADAYVTKPASSAQLRTALGPLAAERAIRHRPPNERPVSPSPSGPSATHGTATPATGPSLG
;
A
#
# COMPACT_ATOMS: atom_id res chain seq x y z
N MET A 1 10.37 -10.53 58.51
CA MET A 1 9.32 -9.55 58.80
C MET A 1 8.70 -9.12 57.47
N GLN A 2 7.51 -9.65 57.25
CA GLN A 2 6.73 -9.48 56.00
C GLN A 2 6.23 -8.06 55.88
N VAL A 3 6.09 -7.59 54.68
CA VAL A 3 4.86 -6.91 54.23
C VAL A 3 4.74 -7.01 52.70
N GLU A 4 3.81 -7.83 52.28
CA GLU A 4 3.25 -7.84 50.96
C GLU A 4 2.33 -6.61 50.80
N HIS A 5 2.39 -5.96 49.66
CA HIS A 5 1.27 -5.17 49.19
C HIS A 5 1.03 -5.50 47.71
N GLY A 6 0.06 -6.36 47.49
CA GLY A 6 -0.50 -6.63 46.20
C GLY A 6 -1.31 -5.44 45.70
N VAL A 7 -1.09 -5.08 44.46
CA VAL A 7 -2.05 -4.29 43.66
C VAL A 7 -2.44 -5.13 42.46
N GLN A 8 -3.61 -5.75 42.58
CA GLN A 8 -4.30 -6.35 41.45
C GLN A 8 -4.94 -5.23 40.64
N GLY A 9 -4.33 -4.88 39.54
CA GLY A 9 -4.95 -4.09 38.47
C GLY A 9 -5.34 -5.05 37.36
N GLY A 10 -6.61 -5.46 37.35
CA GLY A 10 -7.18 -6.26 36.25
C GLY A 10 -7.22 -5.43 34.96
N PHE A 11 -6.30 -5.68 34.06
CA PHE A 11 -6.43 -5.29 32.67
C PHE A 11 -7.30 -6.33 31.96
N LEU A 12 -8.52 -5.94 31.64
CA LEU A 12 -9.37 -6.65 30.68
C LEU A 12 -8.67 -6.58 29.33
N GLY A 13 -7.89 -7.60 29.02
CA GLY A 13 -7.29 -7.80 27.71
C GLY A 13 -8.37 -8.08 26.68
N GLY A 14 -8.89 -7.04 26.07
CA GLY A 14 -9.62 -7.15 24.82
C GLY A 14 -8.60 -7.51 23.75
N SER A 15 -8.51 -8.81 23.43
CA SER A 15 -7.82 -9.27 22.24
C SER A 15 -8.58 -8.70 21.04
N VAL A 16 -8.08 -7.63 20.46
CA VAL A 16 -8.49 -7.23 19.12
C VAL A 16 -7.93 -8.30 18.20
N GLN A 17 -8.72 -9.30 17.89
CA GLN A 17 -8.48 -10.18 16.75
C GLN A 17 -8.67 -9.31 15.52
N VAL A 18 -7.58 -8.79 14.98
CA VAL A 18 -7.53 -8.25 13.63
C VAL A 18 -7.71 -9.49 12.74
N ALA A 19 -8.93 -9.69 12.27
CA ALA A 19 -9.24 -10.75 11.32
C ALA A 19 -8.32 -10.56 10.13
N GLY A 20 -7.40 -11.56 9.91
CA GLY A 20 -6.65 -11.76 8.68
C GLY A 20 -6.05 -10.47 8.12
N ALA A 21 -5.00 -9.93 8.73
CA ALA A 21 -4.03 -9.18 7.97
C ALA A 21 -3.37 -10.20 7.02
N HIS A 22 -4.01 -10.50 5.90
CA HIS A 22 -3.26 -10.89 4.71
C HIS A 22 -2.25 -9.76 4.57
N GLU A 23 -0.96 -10.07 4.76
CA GLU A 23 0.09 -9.17 4.32
C GLU A 23 -0.31 -8.77 2.92
N ALA A 24 -0.66 -7.50 2.71
CA ALA A 24 -1.06 -7.00 1.41
C ALA A 24 0.17 -7.16 0.52
N GLY A 25 0.27 -8.32 -0.11
CA GLY A 25 1.33 -8.66 -1.04
C GLY A 25 1.18 -7.84 -2.31
N LEU A 26 2.23 -7.77 -3.07
CA LEU A 26 2.17 -7.28 -4.44
C LEU A 26 1.68 -8.39 -5.39
N ASP A 27 0.83 -9.30 -4.90
CA ASP A 27 0.24 -10.34 -5.71
C ASP A 27 -0.48 -9.71 -6.92
N ASP A 28 -0.21 -10.20 -8.12
CA ASP A 28 -0.69 -9.65 -9.39
C ASP A 28 -0.13 -8.25 -9.76
N VAL A 29 0.82 -7.68 -9.01
CA VAL A 29 1.46 -6.41 -9.37
C VAL A 29 2.47 -6.63 -10.48
N ARG A 30 2.34 -5.87 -11.56
CA ARG A 30 3.31 -5.82 -12.65
C ARG A 30 4.39 -4.82 -12.32
N VAL A 31 5.63 -5.26 -12.31
CA VAL A 31 6.79 -4.44 -11.94
C VAL A 31 7.73 -4.29 -13.12
N VAL A 32 8.27 -3.10 -13.32
CA VAL A 32 9.42 -2.88 -14.21
C VAL A 32 10.63 -2.49 -13.36
N ALA A 33 11.69 -3.27 -13.42
CA ALA A 33 12.97 -2.96 -12.79
C ALA A 33 13.91 -2.31 -13.81
N VAL A 34 14.36 -1.10 -13.53
CA VAL A 34 15.22 -0.29 -14.42
C VAL A 34 16.59 -0.10 -13.78
N ASP A 35 17.61 -0.67 -14.37
CA ASP A 35 19.03 -0.45 -14.04
C ASP A 35 19.89 -0.89 -15.24
N THR A 36 20.92 -0.15 -15.59
CA THR A 36 21.79 -0.49 -16.73
C THR A 36 22.59 -1.78 -16.53
N ARG A 37 22.80 -2.20 -15.28
CA ARG A 37 23.57 -3.39 -14.92
C ARG A 37 22.68 -4.57 -14.64
N SER A 38 22.86 -5.66 -15.39
CA SER A 38 22.08 -6.89 -15.25
C SER A 38 22.16 -7.50 -13.85
N GLU A 39 23.34 -7.43 -13.22
CA GLU A 39 23.55 -7.95 -11.87
C GLU A 39 22.70 -7.21 -10.84
N ARG A 40 22.57 -5.88 -11.00
CA ARG A 40 21.75 -5.06 -10.10
C ARG A 40 20.27 -5.33 -10.32
N ARG A 41 19.81 -5.48 -11.57
CA ARG A 41 18.42 -5.87 -11.86
C ARG A 41 18.09 -7.21 -11.23
N ARG A 42 19.02 -8.20 -11.32
CA ARG A 42 18.84 -9.50 -10.67
C ARG A 42 18.67 -9.38 -9.15
N VAL A 43 19.48 -8.55 -8.50
CA VAL A 43 19.36 -8.31 -7.04
C VAL A 43 18.00 -7.68 -6.70
N ILE A 44 17.57 -6.67 -7.43
CA ILE A 44 16.25 -6.05 -7.22
C ILE A 44 15.13 -7.06 -7.45
N ARG A 45 15.18 -7.85 -8.51
CA ARG A 45 14.23 -8.94 -8.76
C ARG A 45 14.14 -9.89 -7.56
N GLN A 46 15.28 -10.41 -7.08
CA GLN A 46 15.30 -11.32 -5.93
C GLN A 46 14.72 -10.68 -4.66
N LEU A 47 15.02 -9.41 -4.40
CA LEU A 47 14.46 -8.69 -3.27
C LEU A 47 12.94 -8.51 -3.39
N LEU A 48 12.42 -8.23 -4.57
CA LEU A 48 11.00 -8.11 -4.84
C LEU A 48 10.28 -9.45 -4.68
N GLU A 49 10.80 -10.51 -5.31
CA GLU A 49 10.25 -11.87 -5.23
C GLU A 49 10.22 -12.40 -3.79
N HIS A 50 11.30 -12.13 -3.02
CA HIS A 50 11.37 -12.55 -1.63
C HIS A 50 10.42 -11.75 -0.70
N SER A 51 10.20 -10.48 -1.03
CA SER A 51 9.44 -9.57 -0.15
C SER A 51 7.94 -9.55 -0.43
N PHE A 52 7.50 -9.76 -1.69
CA PHE A 52 6.15 -9.40 -2.12
C PHE A 52 5.48 -10.40 -3.07
N LYS A 53 6.20 -11.34 -3.66
CA LYS A 53 5.69 -12.28 -4.67
C LYS A 53 4.92 -11.58 -5.80
N PRO A 54 5.54 -10.65 -6.54
CA PRO A 54 4.87 -9.93 -7.62
C PRO A 54 4.41 -10.89 -8.73
N GLY A 55 3.35 -10.52 -9.44
CA GLY A 55 2.82 -11.34 -10.55
C GLY A 55 3.77 -11.40 -11.73
N GLU A 56 4.36 -10.26 -12.13
CA GLU A 56 5.31 -10.19 -13.24
C GLU A 56 6.39 -9.13 -12.95
N ILE A 57 7.64 -9.45 -13.26
CA ILE A 57 8.76 -8.50 -13.22
C ILE A 57 9.41 -8.44 -14.60
N ALA A 58 9.25 -7.34 -15.31
CA ALA A 58 10.01 -7.03 -16.51
C ALA A 58 11.26 -6.21 -16.19
N GLU A 59 12.26 -6.25 -17.05
CA GLU A 59 13.54 -5.57 -16.84
C GLU A 59 13.86 -4.63 -18.00
N ALA A 60 14.32 -3.43 -17.67
CA ALA A 60 14.84 -2.44 -18.62
C ALA A 60 16.28 -2.07 -18.27
N ASP A 61 17.13 -1.94 -19.28
CA ASP A 61 18.54 -1.56 -19.15
C ASP A 61 18.81 -0.13 -19.60
N SER A 62 17.80 0.57 -20.07
CA SER A 62 17.89 1.91 -20.63
C SER A 62 16.57 2.67 -20.48
N ARG A 63 16.62 4.00 -20.63
CA ARG A 63 15.43 4.85 -20.67
C ARG A 63 14.45 4.41 -21.76
N ALA A 64 14.95 4.17 -22.97
CA ALA A 64 14.09 3.79 -24.10
C ALA A 64 13.40 2.43 -23.85
N ALA A 65 14.12 1.46 -23.28
CA ALA A 65 13.55 0.16 -22.89
C ALA A 65 12.51 0.32 -21.78
N ALA A 66 12.75 1.20 -20.80
CA ALA A 66 11.80 1.48 -19.72
C ALA A 66 10.49 2.06 -20.27
N ILE A 67 10.56 3.09 -21.10
CA ILE A 67 9.40 3.74 -21.74
C ILE A 67 8.61 2.70 -22.55
N ALA A 68 9.28 1.96 -23.45
CA ALA A 68 8.63 0.93 -24.28
C ALA A 68 7.95 -0.17 -23.44
N LEU A 69 8.53 -0.55 -22.31
CA LEU A 69 7.91 -1.51 -21.37
C LEU A 69 6.68 -0.91 -20.70
N VAL A 70 6.75 0.33 -20.25
CA VAL A 70 5.60 0.99 -19.60
C VAL A 70 4.42 1.13 -20.54
N GLU A 71 4.65 1.54 -21.79
CA GLU A 71 3.62 1.63 -22.81
C GLU A 71 2.97 0.28 -23.13
N ARG A 72 3.79 -0.77 -23.24
CA ARG A 72 3.34 -2.12 -23.61
C ARG A 72 2.66 -2.86 -22.44
N CYS A 73 3.29 -2.88 -21.28
CA CYS A 73 2.88 -3.71 -20.15
C CYS A 73 2.01 -2.96 -19.14
N ARG A 74 1.99 -1.62 -19.18
CA ARG A 74 1.29 -0.77 -18.22
C ARG A 74 1.54 -1.25 -16.78
N PRO A 75 2.79 -1.18 -16.30
CA PRO A 75 3.14 -1.69 -14.99
C PRO A 75 2.46 -0.87 -13.91
N ASP A 76 2.31 -1.49 -12.77
CA ASP A 76 1.76 -0.86 -11.58
C ASP A 76 2.85 -0.16 -10.78
N LEU A 77 4.07 -0.69 -10.87
CA LEU A 77 5.25 -0.25 -10.13
C LEU A 77 6.48 -0.21 -11.02
N ILE A 78 7.27 0.84 -10.85
CA ILE A 78 8.62 0.94 -11.42
C ILE A 78 9.62 1.06 -10.27
N VAL A 79 10.65 0.22 -10.27
CA VAL A 79 11.83 0.37 -9.42
C VAL A 79 12.96 0.87 -10.28
N LEU A 80 13.37 2.12 -10.06
CA LEU A 80 14.25 2.87 -10.96
C LEU A 80 15.61 3.19 -10.31
N GLU A 81 16.71 2.79 -10.97
CA GLU A 81 18.02 3.40 -10.75
C GLU A 81 18.14 4.67 -11.58
N ILE A 82 18.41 5.80 -10.95
CA ILE A 82 18.54 7.09 -11.63
C ILE A 82 19.93 7.30 -12.29
N GLN A 83 20.95 6.55 -11.87
CA GLN A 83 22.27 6.61 -12.47
C GLN A 83 22.32 5.84 -13.80
N ILE A 84 21.75 6.42 -14.84
CA ILE A 84 21.73 5.87 -16.19
C ILE A 84 22.78 6.61 -17.03
N PRO A 85 23.82 5.94 -17.56
CA PRO A 85 24.85 6.60 -18.36
C PRO A 85 24.26 7.33 -19.57
N LEU A 86 24.77 8.52 -19.85
CA LEU A 86 24.36 9.38 -20.98
C LEU A 86 22.90 9.83 -20.97
N GLN A 87 22.16 9.58 -19.90
CA GLN A 87 20.75 9.95 -19.78
C GLN A 87 20.46 10.43 -18.36
N ASP A 88 19.60 11.43 -18.23
CA ASP A 88 19.17 11.90 -16.92
C ASP A 88 18.03 10.99 -16.41
N GLY A 89 18.34 10.19 -15.38
CA GLY A 89 17.35 9.33 -14.74
C GLY A 89 16.29 10.12 -13.98
N LEU A 90 16.59 11.35 -13.57
CA LEU A 90 15.63 12.25 -12.95
C LEU A 90 14.57 12.72 -13.97
N ASP A 91 14.98 13.00 -15.22
CA ASP A 91 14.05 13.35 -16.30
C ASP A 91 13.11 12.17 -16.63
N LEU A 92 13.61 10.94 -16.53
CA LEU A 92 12.78 9.75 -16.72
C LEU A 92 11.66 9.67 -15.69
N ILE A 93 11.88 10.08 -14.43
CA ILE A 93 10.82 10.14 -13.40
C ILE A 93 9.68 11.06 -13.87
N THR A 94 10.01 12.25 -14.36
CA THR A 94 9.03 13.21 -14.85
C THR A 94 8.23 12.64 -16.02
N GLU A 95 8.91 12.02 -16.97
CA GLU A 95 8.25 11.42 -18.14
C GLU A 95 7.32 10.26 -17.77
N LEU A 96 7.76 9.37 -16.92
CA LEU A 96 6.94 8.27 -16.41
C LEU A 96 5.75 8.76 -15.58
N GLY A 97 5.93 9.86 -14.86
CA GLY A 97 4.88 10.50 -14.08
C GLY A 97 3.74 11.09 -14.91
N LEU A 98 3.99 11.41 -16.20
CA LEU A 98 2.99 11.93 -17.13
C LEU A 98 2.21 10.83 -17.88
N MET A 99 2.59 9.57 -17.73
CA MET A 99 1.92 8.46 -18.40
C MET A 99 0.55 8.15 -17.79
N SER A 100 -0.34 7.57 -18.60
CA SER A 100 -1.68 7.18 -18.15
C SER A 100 -2.00 5.73 -18.57
N PRO A 101 -2.26 4.82 -17.61
CA PRO A 101 -2.24 5.04 -16.15
C PRO A 101 -0.82 5.35 -15.65
N ARG A 102 -0.71 6.23 -14.66
CA ARG A 102 0.57 6.56 -14.04
C ARG A 102 1.04 5.38 -13.19
N PRO A 103 2.24 4.82 -13.44
CA PRO A 103 2.82 3.83 -12.56
C PRO A 103 3.30 4.49 -11.25
N GLN A 104 3.39 3.72 -10.19
CA GLN A 104 4.11 4.16 -9.00
C GLN A 104 5.62 4.05 -9.24
N ILE A 105 6.37 5.04 -8.81
CA ILE A 105 7.80 5.15 -9.10
C ILE A 105 8.58 5.14 -7.79
N VAL A 106 9.34 4.07 -7.56
CA VAL A 106 10.27 3.95 -6.44
C VAL A 106 11.69 4.04 -6.96
N VAL A 107 12.40 5.08 -6.58
CA VAL A 107 13.82 5.20 -6.89
C VAL A 107 14.62 4.29 -5.96
N CYS A 108 15.54 3.51 -6.54
CA CYS A 108 16.47 2.67 -5.80
C CYS A 108 17.90 2.92 -6.32
N SER A 109 18.67 3.78 -5.64
CA SER A 109 19.93 4.30 -6.13
C SER A 109 21.04 4.33 -5.08
N PHE A 110 22.31 4.48 -5.52
CA PHE A 110 23.45 4.69 -4.64
C PHE A 110 23.63 6.13 -4.18
N HIS A 111 22.98 7.09 -4.82
CA HIS A 111 23.00 8.49 -4.38
C HIS A 111 22.34 8.64 -3.02
N ARG A 112 23.02 9.35 -2.11
CA ARG A 112 22.58 9.52 -0.71
C ARG A 112 22.48 10.97 -0.31
N ASP A 113 22.85 11.86 -1.20
CA ASP A 113 22.79 13.28 -0.93
C ASP A 113 21.34 13.78 -0.94
N ALA A 114 21.05 14.69 -0.01
CA ALA A 114 19.69 15.18 0.19
C ALA A 114 19.13 15.93 -1.03
N ALA A 115 20.00 16.56 -1.82
CA ALA A 115 19.58 17.29 -3.01
C ALA A 115 19.04 16.33 -4.07
N THR A 116 19.80 15.28 -4.41
CA THR A 116 19.35 14.26 -5.38
C THR A 116 18.07 13.54 -4.91
N ILE A 117 17.96 13.24 -3.61
CA ILE A 117 16.75 12.63 -3.05
C ILE A 117 15.55 13.59 -3.18
N GLY A 118 15.74 14.85 -2.81
CA GLY A 118 14.72 15.89 -2.95
C GLY A 118 14.26 16.06 -4.40
N ASP A 119 15.20 16.21 -5.32
CA ASP A 119 14.93 16.37 -6.76
C ASP A 119 14.13 15.17 -7.32
N ALA A 120 14.44 13.95 -6.91
CA ALA A 120 13.70 12.76 -7.35
C ALA A 120 12.24 12.78 -6.86
N LEU A 121 12.01 13.14 -5.60
CA LEU A 121 10.66 13.24 -5.02
C LEU A 121 9.87 14.40 -5.64
N ASP A 122 10.49 15.55 -5.82
CA ASP A 122 9.86 16.74 -6.45
C ASP A 122 9.47 16.48 -7.92
N ARG A 123 10.21 15.63 -8.60
CA ARG A 123 9.90 15.20 -9.99
C ARG A 123 8.84 14.11 -10.06
N GLY A 124 8.36 13.62 -8.91
CA GLY A 124 7.23 12.71 -8.84
C GLY A 124 7.60 11.26 -8.50
N ALA A 125 8.78 10.98 -7.95
CA ALA A 125 9.01 9.68 -7.33
C ALA A 125 8.14 9.53 -6.07
N ASP A 126 7.48 8.39 -5.92
CA ASP A 126 6.61 8.12 -4.77
C ASP A 126 7.41 7.70 -3.52
N ALA A 127 8.61 7.16 -3.72
CA ALA A 127 9.54 6.83 -2.64
C ALA A 127 10.99 6.76 -3.14
N TYR A 128 11.94 6.86 -2.20
CA TYR A 128 13.37 6.72 -2.46
C TYR A 128 14.01 5.72 -1.51
N VAL A 129 14.77 4.78 -2.03
CA VAL A 129 15.52 3.76 -1.29
C VAL A 129 16.98 3.83 -1.67
N THR A 130 17.87 3.97 -0.69
CA THR A 130 19.32 3.99 -0.95
C THR A 130 19.89 2.56 -1.02
N LYS A 131 20.74 2.29 -2.01
CA LYS A 131 21.48 1.02 -2.12
C LYS A 131 22.67 0.97 -1.15
N PRO A 132 23.03 -0.20 -0.57
CA PRO A 132 22.35 -1.49 -0.76
C PRO A 132 20.97 -1.51 -0.10
N ALA A 133 19.96 -1.91 -0.86
CA ALA A 133 18.60 -2.01 -0.36
C ALA A 133 18.39 -3.33 0.39
N SER A 134 17.67 -3.28 1.50
CA SER A 134 17.20 -4.48 2.20
C SER A 134 15.72 -4.76 1.90
N SER A 135 15.29 -5.99 2.10
CA SER A 135 13.87 -6.36 1.99
C SER A 135 12.98 -5.51 2.91
N ALA A 136 13.47 -5.14 4.10
CA ALA A 136 12.72 -4.28 5.03
C ALA A 136 12.52 -2.86 4.48
N GLN A 137 13.57 -2.26 3.90
CA GLN A 137 13.45 -0.93 3.28
C GLN A 137 12.52 -0.93 2.08
N LEU A 138 12.58 -1.96 1.23
CA LEU A 138 11.65 -2.10 0.12
C LEU A 138 10.22 -2.29 0.61
N ARG A 139 9.98 -3.13 1.62
CA ARG A 139 8.64 -3.27 2.21
C ARG A 139 8.11 -1.95 2.75
N THR A 140 8.94 -1.17 3.42
CA THR A 140 8.53 0.14 3.92
C THR A 140 8.18 1.09 2.77
N ALA A 141 8.99 1.14 1.72
CA ALA A 141 8.76 2.01 0.56
C ALA A 141 7.54 1.57 -0.27
N LEU A 142 7.28 0.28 -0.38
CA LEU A 142 6.21 -0.29 -1.21
C LEU A 142 4.93 -0.59 -0.43
N GLY A 143 4.98 -0.65 0.90
CA GLY A 143 3.82 -0.95 1.75
C GLY A 143 2.61 -0.05 1.52
N PRO A 144 2.75 1.28 1.48
CA PRO A 144 1.64 2.19 1.15
C PRO A 144 1.02 1.90 -0.21
N LEU A 145 1.84 1.55 -1.19
CA LEU A 145 1.45 1.26 -2.56
C LEU A 145 0.65 -0.05 -2.65
N ALA A 146 1.09 -1.08 -1.94
CA ALA A 146 0.38 -2.34 -1.83
C ALA A 146 -0.98 -2.16 -1.15
N ALA A 147 -1.04 -1.34 -0.09
CA ALA A 147 -2.29 -1.04 0.62
C ALA A 147 -3.31 -0.30 -0.25
N GLU A 148 -2.90 0.70 -1.03
CA GLU A 148 -3.78 1.40 -1.97
C GLU A 148 -4.39 0.47 -3.00
N ARG A 149 -3.60 -0.47 -3.53
CA ARG A 149 -4.10 -1.45 -4.49
C ARG A 149 -5.08 -2.42 -3.88
N ALA A 150 -4.79 -2.94 -2.70
CA ALA A 150 -5.70 -3.79 -1.96
C ALA A 150 -7.07 -3.14 -1.77
N ILE A 151 -7.12 -1.83 -1.54
CA ILE A 151 -8.36 -1.05 -1.43
C ILE A 151 -9.07 -0.96 -2.78
N ARG A 152 -8.34 -0.70 -3.87
CA ARG A 152 -8.93 -0.54 -5.23
C ARG A 152 -9.44 -1.85 -5.81
N HIS A 153 -8.81 -2.99 -5.48
CA HIS A 153 -9.14 -4.32 -5.99
C HIS A 153 -10.03 -5.14 -5.03
N ARG A 154 -10.50 -4.52 -3.94
CA ARG A 154 -11.42 -5.20 -3.02
C ARG A 154 -12.72 -5.55 -3.74
N PRO A 155 -13.12 -6.83 -3.81
CA PRO A 155 -14.34 -7.22 -4.46
C PRO A 155 -15.54 -6.54 -3.80
N PRO A 156 -16.59 -6.16 -4.56
CA PRO A 156 -17.72 -5.39 -4.06
C PRO A 156 -18.48 -6.08 -2.91
N ASN A 157 -18.25 -7.37 -2.72
CA ASN A 157 -18.94 -8.19 -1.70
C ASN A 157 -18.31 -8.07 -0.30
N GLU A 158 -17.15 -7.42 -0.15
CA GLU A 158 -16.47 -7.24 1.15
C GLU A 158 -16.53 -5.79 1.68
N ARG A 159 -17.42 -4.97 1.15
CA ARG A 159 -17.64 -3.64 1.73
C ARG A 159 -18.27 -3.84 3.11
N PRO A 160 -17.77 -3.16 4.16
CA PRO A 160 -18.39 -3.22 5.47
C PRO A 160 -19.85 -2.79 5.32
N VAL A 161 -20.76 -3.69 5.68
CA VAL A 161 -22.18 -3.36 5.75
C VAL A 161 -22.30 -2.33 6.86
N SER A 162 -22.67 -1.12 6.51
CA SER A 162 -22.98 -0.10 7.51
C SER A 162 -24.05 -0.68 8.43
N PRO A 163 -23.90 -0.62 9.76
CA PRO A 163 -24.93 -1.10 10.66
C PRO A 163 -26.23 -0.36 10.34
N SER A 164 -27.27 -1.11 9.98
CA SER A 164 -28.60 -0.55 9.79
C SER A 164 -29.02 0.18 11.05
N PRO A 165 -29.56 1.40 10.96
CA PRO A 165 -30.08 2.09 12.13
C PRO A 165 -31.18 1.24 12.74
N SER A 166 -30.98 0.81 13.99
CA SER A 166 -31.98 0.12 14.79
C SER A 166 -33.22 1.00 14.86
N GLY A 167 -34.30 0.54 14.23
CA GLY A 167 -35.56 1.24 14.29
C GLY A 167 -36.09 1.32 15.73
N PRO A 168 -36.87 2.34 16.08
CA PRO A 168 -37.36 2.54 17.43
C PRO A 168 -38.29 1.41 17.83
N SER A 169 -38.02 0.79 18.98
CA SER A 169 -38.92 -0.16 19.64
C SER A 169 -40.28 0.48 19.88
N ALA A 170 -41.30 -0.05 19.23
CA ALA A 170 -42.69 0.29 19.52
C ALA A 170 -43.06 -0.24 20.91
N THR A 171 -43.17 0.66 21.87
CA THR A 171 -43.76 0.38 23.17
C THR A 171 -45.27 0.20 22.99
N HIS A 172 -45.74 -1.04 23.18
CA HIS A 172 -47.15 -1.30 23.32
C HIS A 172 -47.72 -0.64 24.57
N GLY A 173 -48.44 0.47 24.37
CA GLY A 173 -49.30 1.07 25.38
C GLY A 173 -50.62 0.28 25.42
N THR A 174 -50.87 -0.42 26.52
CA THR A 174 -52.16 -1.01 26.88
C THR A 174 -53.17 0.10 27.13
N ALA A 175 -54.14 0.25 26.24
CA ALA A 175 -55.31 1.09 26.49
C ALA A 175 -56.42 0.30 27.14
N THR A 176 -56.78 0.66 28.36
CA THR A 176 -57.94 0.17 29.11
C THR A 176 -59.21 0.83 28.56
N PRO A 177 -60.31 0.10 28.36
CA PRO A 177 -61.56 0.69 27.93
C PRO A 177 -62.31 1.29 29.14
N ALA A 178 -62.57 2.58 29.07
CA ALA A 178 -63.48 3.24 30.03
C ALA A 178 -64.94 3.12 29.54
N THR A 179 -65.69 2.51 30.37
CA THR A 179 -67.17 2.44 30.32
C THR A 179 -67.75 3.83 30.68
N GLY A 180 -68.61 4.36 29.83
CA GLY A 180 -69.40 5.57 30.14
C GLY A 180 -70.87 5.31 29.98
N PRO A 181 -71.74 5.88 30.78
CA PRO A 181 -73.16 5.51 30.84
C PRO A 181 -74.04 6.24 29.84
N SER A 182 -75.08 5.57 29.41
CA SER A 182 -76.31 6.05 28.74
C SER A 182 -76.99 7.13 29.52
N LEU A 183 -77.61 8.09 28.83
CA LEU A 183 -78.94 8.66 29.15
C LEU A 183 -79.31 9.78 28.13
N GLY A 184 -80.59 9.64 27.68
CA GLY A 184 -81.38 10.71 27.21
C GLY A 184 -81.92 10.59 25.79
#